data_a07df4d5c4982e64826c6447599cacba
#
_entry.id   a07df4d5c4982e64826c6447599cacba
#
_cell.length_a   1.000
_cell.length_b   1.000
_cell.length_c   1.000
_cell.angle_alpha   90.00
_cell.angle_beta   90.00
_cell.angle_gamma   90.00
#
_symmetry.space_group_name_H-M   'P 1'
#
loop_
_entity.id
_entity.type
_entity.pdbx_description
1 polymer ?
#
loop_
_entity_poly.entity_id
_entity_poly.type
_entity_poly.pdbx_seq_one_letter_code
_entity_poly.pdbx_strand_id
1 'polypeptide(L)'
;TRLDWKSVKAAFAPYRAWLAAKPTVHAGMKAKLVEEERLLRYKIHLGEFIQNYVTMDRLYDETSSAIFQTGTLRLDGKELDLCFHVENETAHAALSGRSDCCVLYLKLKRPQDGTERAICAVVTAGTIGGLYVGRNGVFYDRDGGNWEAVVSKVVEAQVSLSEAFWAPWRKLGAGIAEAVKKFLCDRQSKSVVKVQRGAASAEAGGAVLASSVA
;
A
#
# COMPACT_ATOMS: atom_id res chain seq x y z
N THR A 1 -29.28 10.68 -26.87
CA THR A 1 -28.93 12.07 -26.46
C THR A 1 -28.43 11.99 -25.01
N ARG A 2 -27.14 12.17 -24.81
CA ARG A 2 -26.51 12.14 -23.48
C ARG A 2 -26.93 13.43 -22.76
N LEU A 3 -27.74 13.32 -21.73
CA LEU A 3 -28.11 14.45 -20.88
C LEU A 3 -26.84 14.92 -20.15
N ASP A 4 -26.39 16.14 -20.45
CA ASP A 4 -25.26 16.75 -19.73
C ASP A 4 -25.75 17.20 -18.35
N TRP A 5 -25.19 16.57 -17.29
CA TRP A 5 -25.51 16.90 -15.91
C TRP A 5 -25.23 18.37 -15.54
N LYS A 6 -24.22 18.99 -16.16
CA LYS A 6 -23.92 20.42 -15.92
C LYS A 6 -25.07 21.31 -16.38
N SER A 7 -25.65 21.04 -17.53
CA SER A 7 -26.78 21.80 -18.05
C SER A 7 -28.05 21.57 -17.23
N VAL A 8 -28.29 20.33 -16.78
CA VAL A 8 -29.41 20.01 -15.88
C VAL A 8 -29.24 20.76 -14.54
N LYS A 9 -28.04 20.72 -13.93
CA LYS A 9 -27.77 21.43 -12.68
C LYS A 9 -27.91 22.95 -12.81
N ALA A 10 -27.49 23.52 -13.93
CA ALA A 10 -27.65 24.96 -14.23
C ALA A 10 -29.13 25.35 -14.38
N ALA A 11 -29.93 24.53 -15.06
CA ALA A 11 -31.38 24.75 -15.22
C ALA A 11 -32.13 24.73 -13.88
N PHE A 12 -31.70 23.92 -12.91
CA PHE A 12 -32.33 23.87 -11.58
C PHE A 12 -31.79 24.90 -10.58
N ALA A 13 -30.69 25.60 -10.88
CA ALA A 13 -30.09 26.58 -9.96
C ALA A 13 -31.06 27.69 -9.50
N PRO A 14 -31.84 28.35 -10.40
CA PRO A 14 -32.79 29.40 -9.97
C PRO A 14 -33.91 28.84 -9.10
N TYR A 15 -34.33 27.60 -9.34
CA TYR A 15 -35.39 26.96 -8.54
C TYR A 15 -34.85 26.60 -7.12
N ARG A 16 -33.62 26.19 -7.01
CA ARG A 16 -32.95 25.95 -5.73
C ARG A 16 -32.77 27.23 -4.93
N ALA A 17 -32.40 28.33 -5.57
CA ALA A 17 -32.29 29.64 -4.94
C ALA A 17 -33.65 30.14 -4.38
N TRP A 18 -34.73 29.96 -5.17
CA TRP A 18 -36.08 30.29 -4.73
C TRP A 18 -36.54 29.43 -3.55
N LEU A 19 -36.27 28.11 -3.55
CA LEU A 19 -36.55 27.22 -2.42
C LEU A 19 -35.77 27.61 -1.15
N ALA A 20 -34.53 28.02 -1.30
CA ALA A 20 -33.69 28.47 -0.19
C ALA A 20 -34.18 29.74 0.44
N ALA A 21 -34.79 30.66 -0.32
CA ALA A 21 -35.37 31.92 0.15
C ALA A 21 -36.66 31.77 0.98
N LYS A 22 -37.32 30.59 0.92
CA LYS A 22 -38.58 30.30 1.66
C LYS A 22 -38.47 29.01 2.47
N PRO A 23 -37.65 28.94 3.53
CA PRO A 23 -37.30 27.69 4.20
C PRO A 23 -38.47 27.00 4.94
N THR A 24 -39.49 27.73 5.36
CA THR A 24 -40.55 27.20 6.22
C THR A 24 -41.69 26.51 5.48
N VAL A 25 -41.99 26.91 4.24
CA VAL A 25 -43.17 26.41 3.51
C VAL A 25 -42.84 25.16 2.70
N HIS A 26 -41.57 24.86 2.43
CA HIS A 26 -41.16 23.88 1.44
C HIS A 26 -40.19 22.80 1.92
N ALA A 27 -40.03 22.58 3.23
CA ALA A 27 -39.11 21.55 3.74
C ALA A 27 -39.39 20.15 3.16
N GLY A 28 -40.65 19.76 3.09
CA GLY A 28 -41.06 18.47 2.48
C GLY A 28 -40.86 18.42 0.96
N MET A 29 -41.04 19.55 0.26
CA MET A 29 -40.80 19.67 -1.17
C MET A 29 -39.29 19.65 -1.50
N LYS A 30 -38.48 20.28 -0.65
CA LYS A 30 -37.02 20.24 -0.77
C LYS A 30 -36.46 18.81 -0.61
N ALA A 31 -36.99 18.04 0.34
CA ALA A 31 -36.59 16.64 0.54
C ALA A 31 -36.93 15.79 -0.68
N LYS A 32 -38.15 15.92 -1.22
CA LYS A 32 -38.55 15.25 -2.46
C LYS A 32 -37.68 15.63 -3.65
N LEU A 33 -37.34 16.93 -3.79
CA LEU A 33 -36.48 17.38 -4.89
C LEU A 33 -35.06 16.78 -4.80
N VAL A 34 -34.51 16.65 -3.62
CA VAL A 34 -33.20 16.01 -3.41
C VAL A 34 -33.28 14.52 -3.75
N GLU A 35 -34.38 13.87 -3.44
CA GLU A 35 -34.58 12.46 -3.77
C GLU A 35 -34.72 12.25 -5.28
N GLU A 36 -35.52 13.08 -5.97
CA GLU A 36 -35.64 13.07 -7.44
C GLU A 36 -34.29 13.37 -8.13
N GLU A 37 -33.53 14.35 -7.62
CA GLU A 37 -32.18 14.63 -8.12
C GLU A 37 -31.27 13.41 -7.98
N ARG A 38 -31.34 12.70 -6.84
CA ARG A 38 -30.57 11.48 -6.60
C ARG A 38 -30.95 10.37 -7.55
N LEU A 39 -32.25 10.13 -7.77
CA LEU A 39 -32.75 9.15 -8.72
C LEU A 39 -32.30 9.47 -10.15
N LEU A 40 -32.33 10.73 -10.53
CA LEU A 40 -31.87 11.17 -11.84
C LEU A 40 -30.36 10.95 -12.02
N ARG A 41 -29.57 11.20 -10.99
CA ARG A 41 -28.13 10.89 -10.99
C ARG A 41 -27.88 9.39 -11.14
N TYR A 42 -28.61 8.54 -10.42
CA TYR A 42 -28.51 7.09 -10.60
C TYR A 42 -28.84 6.69 -12.04
N LYS A 43 -29.93 7.19 -12.60
CA LYS A 43 -30.33 6.87 -13.97
C LYS A 43 -29.28 7.24 -15.01
N ILE A 44 -28.61 8.37 -14.83
CA ILE A 44 -27.57 8.87 -15.75
C ILE A 44 -26.25 8.08 -15.59
N HIS A 45 -25.84 7.81 -14.36
CA HIS A 45 -24.51 7.27 -14.06
C HIS A 45 -24.50 5.78 -13.68
N LEU A 46 -25.68 5.12 -13.65
CA LEU A 46 -25.77 3.72 -13.23
C LEU A 46 -24.91 2.78 -14.09
N GLY A 47 -24.89 3.01 -15.40
CA GLY A 47 -24.09 2.21 -16.33
C GLY A 47 -22.59 2.31 -16.01
N GLU A 48 -22.12 3.53 -15.81
CA GLU A 48 -20.72 3.79 -15.44
C GLU A 48 -20.38 3.22 -14.05
N PHE A 49 -21.30 3.35 -13.09
CA PHE A 49 -21.15 2.75 -11.78
C PHE A 49 -21.04 1.22 -11.84
N ILE A 50 -21.91 0.56 -12.62
CA ILE A 50 -21.87 -0.89 -12.81
C ILE A 50 -20.54 -1.31 -13.44
N GLN A 51 -20.08 -0.64 -14.48
CA GLN A 51 -18.80 -0.94 -15.15
C GLN A 51 -17.60 -0.79 -14.22
N ASN A 52 -17.63 0.14 -13.27
CA ASN A 52 -16.54 0.36 -12.34
C ASN A 52 -16.55 -0.57 -11.13
N TYR A 53 -17.73 -0.85 -10.54
CA TYR A 53 -17.80 -1.49 -9.21
C TYR A 53 -18.47 -2.87 -9.20
N VAL A 54 -19.15 -3.26 -10.29
CA VAL A 54 -19.84 -4.56 -10.35
C VAL A 54 -19.15 -5.48 -11.35
N THR A 55 -19.08 -5.07 -12.61
CA THR A 55 -18.41 -5.88 -13.66
C THR A 55 -16.90 -5.66 -13.68
N MET A 56 -16.44 -4.54 -13.12
CA MET A 56 -15.04 -4.12 -13.13
C MET A 56 -14.41 -4.04 -14.52
N ASP A 57 -15.24 -3.84 -15.58
CA ASP A 57 -14.75 -3.75 -16.96
C ASP A 57 -13.69 -2.67 -17.13
N ARG A 58 -13.83 -1.55 -16.38
CA ARG A 58 -12.87 -0.44 -16.43
C ARG A 58 -11.52 -0.76 -15.83
N LEU A 59 -11.43 -1.76 -14.96
CA LEU A 59 -10.16 -2.23 -14.41
C LEU A 59 -9.29 -2.92 -15.47
N TYR A 60 -9.95 -3.58 -16.43
CA TYR A 60 -9.27 -4.34 -17.49
C TYR A 60 -9.17 -3.57 -18.81
N ASP A 61 -9.65 -2.32 -18.85
CA ASP A 61 -9.59 -1.47 -20.03
C ASP A 61 -8.25 -0.69 -20.03
N GLU A 62 -7.38 -1.00 -20.97
CA GLU A 62 -6.07 -0.35 -21.12
C GLU A 62 -6.19 1.13 -21.54
N THR A 63 -7.34 1.55 -22.07
CA THR A 63 -7.56 2.91 -22.57
C THR A 63 -8.14 3.86 -21.54
N SER A 64 -8.75 3.34 -20.49
CA SER A 64 -9.40 4.14 -19.45
C SER A 64 -9.24 3.53 -18.07
N SER A 65 -8.79 4.33 -17.11
CA SER A 65 -8.69 3.89 -15.72
C SER A 65 -10.06 3.88 -15.03
N ALA A 66 -10.30 2.92 -14.14
CA ALA A 66 -11.48 2.90 -13.28
C ALA A 66 -11.53 4.13 -12.36
N ILE A 67 -12.73 4.53 -11.93
CA ILE A 67 -12.93 5.73 -11.10
C ILE A 67 -12.16 5.63 -9.78
N PHE A 68 -12.06 4.44 -9.21
CA PHE A 68 -11.40 4.18 -7.94
C PHE A 68 -9.87 4.11 -8.03
N GLN A 69 -9.29 3.95 -9.22
CA GLN A 69 -7.84 3.95 -9.39
C GLN A 69 -7.32 5.38 -9.24
N THR A 70 -6.36 5.57 -8.33
CA THR A 70 -5.79 6.88 -8.02
C THR A 70 -4.58 7.25 -8.87
N GLY A 71 -3.95 6.26 -9.47
CA GLY A 71 -2.76 6.43 -10.30
C GLY A 71 -1.97 5.16 -10.42
N THR A 72 -0.74 5.25 -10.90
CA THR A 72 0.17 4.13 -11.17
C THR A 72 1.39 4.20 -10.25
N LEU A 73 1.68 3.11 -9.57
CA LEU A 73 2.88 2.96 -8.75
C LEU A 73 3.98 2.22 -9.54
N ARG A 74 5.15 2.82 -9.64
CA ARG A 74 6.36 2.17 -10.16
C ARG A 74 7.32 1.86 -9.03
N LEU A 75 7.56 0.58 -8.84
CA LEU A 75 8.38 0.05 -7.77
C LEU A 75 9.31 -1.03 -8.32
N ASP A 76 10.61 -0.73 -8.38
CA ASP A 76 11.66 -1.70 -8.74
C ASP A 76 11.40 -2.46 -10.06
N GLY A 77 11.05 -1.72 -11.12
CA GLY A 77 10.73 -2.28 -12.43
C GLY A 77 9.35 -2.94 -12.54
N LYS A 78 8.54 -2.87 -11.48
CA LYS A 78 7.12 -3.27 -11.49
C LYS A 78 6.24 -2.04 -11.63
N GLU A 79 5.19 -2.19 -12.40
CA GLU A 79 4.13 -1.22 -12.58
C GLU A 79 2.84 -1.76 -11.99
N LEU A 80 2.25 -1.02 -11.06
CA LEU A 80 1.04 -1.41 -10.34
C LEU A 80 -0.01 -0.31 -10.53
N ASP A 81 -1.05 -0.63 -11.30
CA ASP A 81 -2.12 0.31 -11.65
C ASP A 81 -3.30 0.23 -10.69
N LEU A 82 -3.44 -0.89 -9.97
CA LEU A 82 -4.50 -1.07 -9.00
C LEU A 82 -4.15 -0.40 -7.67
N CYS A 83 -4.16 0.93 -7.67
CA CYS A 83 -3.85 1.77 -6.53
C CYS A 83 -5.10 2.51 -6.03
N PHE A 84 -5.34 2.48 -4.72
CA PHE A 84 -6.50 3.12 -4.07
C PHE A 84 -6.06 4.05 -2.95
N HIS A 85 -6.84 5.09 -2.72
CA HIS A 85 -6.68 5.92 -1.53
C HIS A 85 -7.17 5.18 -0.27
N VAL A 86 -6.42 5.27 0.82
CA VAL A 86 -6.74 4.62 2.09
C VAL A 86 -6.72 5.66 3.21
N GLU A 87 -7.88 5.87 3.85
CA GLU A 87 -7.99 6.78 5.00
C GLU A 87 -7.47 6.13 6.29
N ASN A 88 -7.80 4.84 6.50
CA ASN A 88 -7.41 4.10 7.68
C ASN A 88 -6.68 2.80 7.29
N GLU A 89 -5.35 2.86 7.28
CA GLU A 89 -4.49 1.73 6.93
C GLU A 89 -4.74 0.50 7.82
N THR A 90 -4.93 0.71 9.13
CA THR A 90 -5.08 -0.41 10.08
C THR A 90 -6.38 -1.17 9.86
N ALA A 91 -7.48 -0.45 9.69
CA ALA A 91 -8.80 -1.06 9.44
C ALA A 91 -8.82 -1.78 8.07
N HIS A 92 -8.26 -1.14 7.04
CA HIS A 92 -8.18 -1.74 5.70
C HIS A 92 -7.26 -2.97 5.69
N ALA A 93 -6.13 -2.94 6.37
CA ALA A 93 -5.21 -4.07 6.46
C ALA A 93 -5.82 -5.30 7.18
N ALA A 94 -6.69 -5.07 8.16
CA ALA A 94 -7.43 -6.16 8.82
C ALA A 94 -8.42 -6.86 7.86
N LEU A 95 -8.99 -6.11 6.92
CA LEU A 95 -9.85 -6.67 5.87
C LEU A 95 -9.02 -7.35 4.78
N SER A 96 -7.96 -6.72 4.31
CA SER A 96 -7.09 -7.26 3.24
C SER A 96 -6.39 -8.56 3.66
N GLY A 97 -6.10 -8.75 4.94
CA GLY A 97 -5.55 -10.00 5.47
C GLY A 97 -6.48 -11.22 5.34
N ARG A 98 -7.77 -11.01 5.00
CA ARG A 98 -8.74 -12.07 4.71
C ARG A 98 -8.87 -12.38 3.22
N SER A 99 -8.24 -11.58 2.37
CA SER A 99 -8.22 -11.77 0.93
C SER A 99 -6.96 -12.52 0.52
N ASP A 100 -7.04 -13.26 -0.59
CA ASP A 100 -5.88 -13.94 -1.19
C ASP A 100 -5.06 -13.00 -2.09
N CYS A 101 -5.13 -11.68 -1.85
CA CYS A 101 -4.40 -10.68 -2.61
C CYS A 101 -3.20 -10.16 -1.82
N CYS A 102 -2.06 -10.01 -2.51
CA CYS A 102 -0.93 -9.28 -1.94
C CYS A 102 -1.21 -7.78 -2.01
N VAL A 103 -1.24 -7.12 -0.86
CA VAL A 103 -1.54 -5.69 -0.75
C VAL A 103 -0.36 -4.96 -0.12
N LEU A 104 0.09 -3.91 -0.79
CA LEU A 104 1.11 -2.99 -0.33
C LEU A 104 0.44 -1.71 0.19
N TYR A 105 0.84 -1.26 1.37
CA TYR A 105 0.48 0.06 1.89
C TYR A 105 1.67 0.98 1.72
N LEU A 106 1.42 2.19 1.20
CA LEU A 106 2.46 3.15 0.91
C LEU A 106 2.11 4.51 1.47
N LYS A 107 3.13 5.17 1.99
CA LYS A 107 3.08 6.59 2.31
C LYS A 107 3.64 7.35 1.12
N LEU A 108 2.84 8.26 0.60
CA LEU A 108 3.20 9.15 -0.48
C LEU A 108 3.60 10.51 0.09
N LYS A 109 4.67 11.07 -0.43
CA LYS A 109 5.10 12.43 -0.14
C LYS A 109 5.33 13.18 -1.43
N ARG A 110 4.73 14.36 -1.55
CA ARG A 110 4.94 15.23 -2.69
C ARG A 110 6.20 16.07 -2.45
N PRO A 111 7.19 16.04 -3.37
CA PRO A 111 8.45 16.78 -3.18
C PRO A 111 8.27 18.29 -3.15
N GLN A 112 7.24 18.83 -3.86
CA GLN A 112 7.06 20.28 -4.03
C GLN A 112 6.48 20.97 -2.79
N ASP A 113 5.51 20.34 -2.11
CA ASP A 113 4.74 20.96 -1.00
C ASP A 113 4.80 20.16 0.30
N GLY A 114 5.43 19.00 0.29
CA GLY A 114 5.52 18.13 1.45
C GLY A 114 4.21 17.46 1.85
N THR A 115 3.17 17.56 1.02
CA THR A 115 1.87 16.92 1.28
C THR A 115 2.04 15.42 1.39
N GLU A 116 1.40 14.80 2.38
CA GLU A 116 1.43 13.36 2.60
C GLU A 116 0.06 12.74 2.32
N ARG A 117 0.06 11.55 1.72
CA ARG A 117 -1.13 10.72 1.48
C ARG A 117 -0.81 9.26 1.73
N ALA A 118 -1.83 8.48 2.07
CA ALA A 118 -1.72 7.03 2.16
C ALA A 118 -2.49 6.37 1.01
N ILE A 119 -1.86 5.39 0.38
CA ILE A 119 -2.50 4.56 -0.65
C ILE A 119 -2.23 3.09 -0.36
N CYS A 120 -3.05 2.22 -0.92
CA CYS A 120 -2.71 0.82 -1.07
C CYS A 120 -2.61 0.46 -2.56
N ALA A 121 -1.69 -0.44 -2.88
CA ALA A 121 -1.51 -1.01 -4.20
C ALA A 121 -1.70 -2.52 -4.12
N VAL A 122 -2.49 -3.08 -5.03
CA VAL A 122 -2.74 -4.52 -5.09
C VAL A 122 -1.86 -5.14 -6.17
N VAL A 123 -1.13 -6.18 -5.80
CA VAL A 123 -0.30 -6.95 -6.74
C VAL A 123 -1.16 -8.08 -7.29
N THR A 124 -1.53 -7.96 -8.56
CA THR A 124 -2.43 -8.91 -9.24
C THR A 124 -1.67 -9.96 -10.07
N ALA A 125 -0.41 -9.69 -10.40
CA ALA A 125 0.40 -10.58 -11.22
C ALA A 125 1.89 -10.48 -10.89
N GLY A 126 2.67 -11.44 -11.35
CA GLY A 126 4.12 -11.49 -11.19
C GLY A 126 4.56 -12.08 -9.85
N THR A 127 5.75 -11.72 -9.39
CA THR A 127 6.32 -12.18 -8.13
C THR A 127 6.29 -11.11 -7.06
N ILE A 128 6.04 -11.47 -5.81
CA ILE A 128 6.13 -10.55 -4.66
C ILE A 128 7.57 -10.36 -4.16
N GLY A 129 8.53 -11.07 -4.76
CA GLY A 129 9.94 -10.95 -4.41
C GLY A 129 10.45 -9.52 -4.58
N GLY A 130 11.15 -9.00 -3.57
CA GLY A 130 11.65 -7.63 -3.56
C GLY A 130 10.66 -6.58 -3.01
N LEU A 131 9.43 -6.96 -2.69
CA LEU A 131 8.44 -6.08 -2.06
C LEU A 131 8.56 -6.21 -0.54
N TYR A 132 9.17 -5.23 0.11
CA TYR A 132 9.36 -5.21 1.56
C TYR A 132 9.15 -3.80 2.12
N VAL A 133 8.91 -3.72 3.40
CA VAL A 133 8.71 -2.46 4.12
C VAL A 133 9.97 -1.58 4.03
N GLY A 134 9.79 -0.30 3.76
CA GLY A 134 10.87 0.66 3.55
C GLY A 134 11.37 0.75 2.10
N ARG A 135 10.81 -0.03 1.16
CA ARG A 135 11.14 0.08 -0.25
C ARG A 135 10.61 1.39 -0.81
N ASN A 136 11.44 2.07 -1.61
CA ASN A 136 11.08 3.32 -2.27
C ASN A 136 10.60 3.07 -3.70
N GLY A 137 9.64 3.86 -4.14
CA GLY A 137 9.11 3.87 -5.48
C GLY A 137 8.64 5.26 -5.88
N VAL A 138 8.07 5.37 -7.06
CA VAL A 138 7.47 6.61 -7.56
C VAL A 138 6.01 6.33 -7.91
N PHE A 139 5.13 7.18 -7.41
CA PHE A 139 3.71 7.12 -7.73
C PHE A 139 3.35 8.30 -8.65
N TYR A 140 2.66 7.98 -9.73
CA TYR A 140 2.13 8.93 -10.71
C TYR A 140 0.63 9.06 -10.51
N ASP A 141 0.21 10.24 -10.08
CA ASP A 141 -1.21 10.57 -9.90
C ASP A 141 -1.89 10.74 -11.27
N ARG A 142 -3.19 10.54 -11.33
CA ARG A 142 -4.02 10.77 -12.55
C ARG A 142 -3.94 12.21 -13.06
N ASP A 143 -3.71 13.16 -12.16
CA ASP A 143 -3.54 14.59 -12.47
C ASP A 143 -2.12 14.94 -12.97
N GLY A 144 -1.26 13.93 -13.18
CA GLY A 144 0.12 14.09 -13.66
C GLY A 144 1.11 14.50 -12.58
N GLY A 145 0.71 14.45 -11.29
CA GLY A 145 1.61 14.71 -10.16
C GLY A 145 2.52 13.53 -9.86
N ASN A 146 3.79 13.79 -9.55
CA ASN A 146 4.76 12.80 -9.13
C ASN A 146 4.89 12.83 -7.61
N TRP A 147 4.89 11.65 -6.99
CA TRP A 147 5.01 11.47 -5.55
C TRP A 147 6.11 10.47 -5.24
N GLU A 148 6.89 10.76 -4.23
CA GLU A 148 7.76 9.76 -3.62
C GLU A 148 6.91 8.78 -2.82
N ALA A 149 7.08 7.49 -3.06
CA ALA A 149 6.33 6.43 -2.41
C ALA A 149 7.25 5.56 -1.57
N VAL A 150 6.86 5.31 -0.31
CA VAL A 150 7.60 4.42 0.58
C VAL A 150 6.65 3.36 1.11
N VAL A 151 7.03 2.09 0.97
CA VAL A 151 6.23 0.97 1.48
C VAL A 151 6.22 0.98 3.01
N SER A 152 5.04 1.16 3.60
CA SER A 152 4.83 1.17 5.06
C SER A 152 4.49 -0.21 5.59
N LYS A 153 3.73 -1.01 4.82
CA LYS A 153 3.28 -2.35 5.23
C LYS A 153 3.05 -3.23 4.01
N VAL A 154 3.32 -4.51 4.16
CA VAL A 154 3.03 -5.55 3.16
C VAL A 154 2.10 -6.58 3.79
N VAL A 155 0.97 -6.85 3.16
CA VAL A 155 0.11 -7.99 3.47
C VAL A 155 0.37 -9.03 2.40
N GLU A 156 1.15 -10.03 2.76
CA GLU A 156 1.59 -11.06 1.83
C GLU A 156 0.48 -12.09 1.56
N ALA A 157 0.23 -12.34 0.28
CA ALA A 157 -0.51 -13.49 -0.20
C ALA A 157 0.17 -14.02 -1.46
N GLN A 158 -0.10 -15.27 -1.80
CA GLN A 158 0.54 -15.91 -2.95
C GLN A 158 -0.13 -15.44 -4.24
N VAL A 159 0.61 -14.66 -5.03
CA VAL A 159 0.07 -14.05 -6.26
C VAL A 159 0.10 -15.00 -7.46
N SER A 160 0.97 -16.01 -7.44
CA SER A 160 1.11 -16.95 -8.56
C SER A 160 1.29 -18.40 -8.12
N LEU A 161 0.90 -19.36 -8.98
CA LEU A 161 1.09 -20.79 -8.74
C LEU A 161 2.58 -21.14 -8.57
N SER A 162 3.48 -20.47 -9.29
CA SER A 162 4.92 -20.69 -9.14
C SER A 162 5.41 -20.22 -7.77
N GLU A 163 4.90 -19.13 -7.24
CA GLU A 163 5.21 -18.67 -5.88
C GLU A 163 4.64 -19.60 -4.82
N ALA A 164 3.41 -20.11 -5.02
CA ALA A 164 2.82 -21.12 -4.16
C ALA A 164 3.66 -22.39 -4.10
N PHE A 165 4.20 -22.83 -5.24
CA PHE A 165 5.07 -23.99 -5.32
C PHE A 165 6.43 -23.77 -4.63
N TRP A 166 7.04 -22.60 -4.80
CA TRP A 166 8.35 -22.27 -4.23
C TRP A 166 8.30 -21.72 -2.81
N ALA A 167 7.12 -21.29 -2.30
CA ALA A 167 6.96 -20.73 -0.97
C ALA A 167 7.48 -21.64 0.18
N PRO A 168 7.20 -22.96 0.20
CA PRO A 168 7.73 -23.85 1.23
C PRO A 168 9.26 -23.91 1.21
N TRP A 169 9.85 -23.95 0.03
CA TRP A 169 11.30 -24.03 -0.15
C TRP A 169 12.02 -22.75 0.26
N ARG A 170 11.40 -21.58 0.03
CA ARG A 170 11.92 -20.29 0.52
C ARG A 170 11.90 -20.21 2.04
N LYS A 171 10.82 -20.70 2.69
CA LYS A 171 10.73 -20.76 4.15
C LYS A 171 11.78 -21.70 4.75
N LEU A 172 12.02 -22.84 4.11
CA LEU A 172 13.09 -23.76 4.50
C LEU A 172 14.47 -23.13 4.33
N GLY A 173 14.72 -22.46 3.21
CA GLY A 173 15.98 -21.75 2.93
C GLY A 173 16.25 -20.63 3.95
N ALA A 174 15.26 -19.86 4.34
CA ALA A 174 15.37 -18.83 5.36
C ALA A 174 15.69 -19.44 6.74
N GLY A 175 15.03 -20.53 7.13
CA GLY A 175 15.32 -21.25 8.36
C GLY A 175 16.74 -21.83 8.40
N ILE A 176 17.23 -22.37 7.29
CA ILE A 176 18.60 -22.84 7.15
C ILE A 176 19.61 -21.68 7.24
N ALA A 177 19.34 -20.57 6.57
CA ALA A 177 20.19 -19.39 6.63
C ALA A 177 20.29 -18.80 8.03
N GLU A 178 19.20 -18.76 8.80
CA GLU A 178 19.22 -18.35 10.20
C GLU A 178 19.99 -19.33 11.09
N ALA A 179 19.81 -20.62 10.87
CA ALA A 179 20.54 -21.66 11.61
C ALA A 179 22.05 -21.56 11.35
N VAL A 180 22.45 -21.38 10.09
CA VAL A 180 23.87 -21.19 9.70
C VAL A 180 24.43 -19.90 10.29
N LYS A 181 23.69 -18.79 10.25
CA LYS A 181 24.09 -17.52 10.84
C LYS A 181 24.28 -17.64 12.35
N LYS A 182 23.36 -18.31 13.06
CA LYS A 182 23.46 -18.57 14.48
C LYS A 182 24.66 -19.45 14.82
N PHE A 183 24.89 -20.48 14.03
CA PHE A 183 26.05 -21.37 14.18
C PHE A 183 27.40 -20.64 13.98
N LEU A 184 27.49 -19.77 12.97
CA LEU A 184 28.66 -18.94 12.70
C LEU A 184 28.91 -17.91 13.83
N CYS A 185 27.86 -17.23 14.31
CA CYS A 185 27.98 -16.31 15.45
C CYS A 185 28.43 -17.02 16.73
N ASP A 186 27.89 -18.24 16.99
CA ASP A 186 28.28 -19.04 18.18
C ASP A 186 29.73 -19.53 18.09
N ARG A 187 30.19 -19.79 16.89
CA ARG A 187 31.61 -20.16 16.64
C ARG A 187 32.56 -18.96 16.79
N GLN A 188 32.15 -17.79 16.34
CA GLN A 188 32.91 -16.55 16.48
C GLN A 188 33.03 -16.11 17.95
N SER A 189 31.95 -16.19 18.73
CA SER A 189 31.95 -15.88 20.15
C SER A 189 32.85 -16.84 20.94
N LYS A 190 32.84 -18.12 20.61
CA LYS A 190 33.73 -19.13 21.25
C LYS A 190 35.20 -18.92 20.91
N SER A 191 35.53 -18.46 19.70
CA SER A 191 36.93 -18.15 19.32
C SER A 191 37.44 -16.90 20.02
N VAL A 192 36.64 -15.86 20.17
CA VAL A 192 37.02 -14.62 20.90
C VAL A 192 37.27 -14.90 22.38
N VAL A 193 36.40 -15.71 23.03
CA VAL A 193 36.58 -16.11 24.43
C VAL A 193 37.86 -16.93 24.63
N LYS A 194 38.22 -17.78 23.64
CA LYS A 194 39.44 -18.59 23.71
C LYS A 194 40.72 -17.74 23.57
N VAL A 195 40.67 -16.71 22.70
CA VAL A 195 41.78 -15.76 22.56
C VAL A 195 41.95 -14.90 23.83
N GLN A 196 40.90 -14.41 24.43
CA GLN A 196 40.93 -13.66 25.67
C GLN A 196 41.45 -14.50 26.84
N ARG A 197 41.08 -15.77 26.97
CA ARG A 197 41.62 -16.67 27.99
C ARG A 197 43.11 -16.96 27.76
N GLY A 198 43.55 -17.10 26.49
CA GLY A 198 44.96 -17.28 26.15
C GLY A 198 45.80 -16.05 26.49
N ALA A 199 45.30 -14.85 26.30
CA ALA A 199 45.98 -13.60 26.65
C ALA A 199 46.09 -13.43 28.17
N ALA A 200 45.03 -13.71 28.92
CA ALA A 200 45.03 -13.62 30.38
C ALA A 200 45.98 -14.63 31.04
N SER A 201 46.15 -15.82 30.46
CA SER A 201 47.14 -16.81 30.96
C SER A 201 48.58 -16.47 30.61
N ALA A 202 48.81 -15.73 29.52
CA ALA A 202 50.15 -15.24 29.16
C ALA A 202 50.62 -14.09 30.08
N GLU A 203 49.72 -13.19 30.49
CA GLU A 203 50.04 -12.13 31.46
C GLU A 203 50.29 -12.68 32.86
N ALA A 204 49.55 -13.69 33.31
CA ALA A 204 49.79 -14.34 34.60
C ALA A 204 51.11 -15.12 34.65
N GLY A 205 51.54 -15.72 33.52
CA GLY A 205 52.82 -16.40 33.40
C GLY A 205 54.02 -15.45 33.36
N GLY A 206 53.86 -14.26 32.80
CA GLY A 206 54.91 -13.21 32.79
C GLY A 206 55.21 -12.58 34.14
N ALA A 207 54.21 -12.46 35.00
CA ALA A 207 54.37 -11.88 36.34
C ALA A 207 55.10 -12.80 37.31
N VAL A 208 55.03 -14.12 37.12
CA VAL A 208 55.74 -15.10 38.01
C VAL A 208 57.25 -15.19 37.71
N LEU A 209 57.68 -14.90 36.47
CA LEU A 209 59.08 -14.92 36.09
C LEU A 209 59.84 -13.63 36.50
N ALA A 210 59.15 -12.51 36.67
CA ALA A 210 59.74 -11.26 37.10
C ALA A 210 60.06 -11.19 38.62
N SER A 211 59.50 -12.08 39.47
CA SER A 211 59.70 -12.10 40.92
C SER A 211 60.78 -13.07 41.39
N SER A 212 61.42 -13.82 40.45
CA SER A 212 62.49 -14.80 40.81
C SER A 212 63.93 -14.32 40.53
N VAL A 213 64.11 -13.03 40.14
CA VAL A 213 65.46 -12.42 39.89
C VAL A 213 65.55 -11.13 40.69
N ALA A 214 65.46 -11.23 42.01
CA ALA A 214 65.90 -10.21 42.98
C ALA A 214 66.52 -10.90 44.23
#